data_950b29987ea6faed4ac034b1ea67df66
#
_entry.id   950b29987ea6faed4ac034b1ea67df66
#
_cell.length_a   1.000
_cell.length_b   1.000
_cell.length_c   1.000
_cell.angle_alpha   90.00
_cell.angle_beta   90.00
_cell.angle_gamma   90.00
#
_symmetry.space_group_name_H-M   'P 1'
#
loop_
_entity.id
_entity.type
_entity.pdbx_description
1 polymer ?
#
loop_
_entity_poly.entity_id
_entity_poly.type
_entity_poly.pdbx_seq_one_letter_code
_entity_poly.pdbx_strand_id
1 'polypeptide(L)'
;MKISFNWLKQYIETDLDAEQAARILTDIGLEVEALEKTESIRGGLAGVVVGHVLTCEKHPDADKLHVTTVDLGDGTPTQIVCGAPNVAAGEKVIVATINSTLYPTGEQNGFKIKKSKIRGVESLGMLCAEDELGIGASHDGIICLLYTSE
;
A
#
# COMPACT_ATOMS: atom_id res chain seq x y z
N MET A 1 -26.25 -16.22 -9.76
CA MET A 1 -25.72 -15.14 -10.61
C MET A 1 -24.95 -14.17 -9.71
N LYS A 2 -23.75 -13.75 -10.09
CA LYS A 2 -22.99 -12.72 -9.37
C LYS A 2 -23.00 -11.41 -10.16
N ILE A 3 -23.27 -10.30 -9.49
CA ILE A 3 -23.30 -8.97 -10.08
C ILE A 3 -22.41 -8.04 -9.26
N SER A 4 -21.58 -7.24 -9.93
CA SER A 4 -20.78 -6.22 -9.27
C SER A 4 -21.65 -5.00 -8.92
N PHE A 5 -21.64 -4.60 -7.66
CA PHE A 5 -22.35 -3.38 -7.22
C PHE A 5 -21.75 -2.11 -7.85
N ASN A 6 -20.42 -2.06 -8.03
CA ASN A 6 -19.79 -0.93 -8.71
C ASN A 6 -20.20 -0.84 -10.19
N TRP A 7 -20.46 -1.97 -10.83
CA TRP A 7 -20.98 -1.99 -12.19
C TRP A 7 -22.43 -1.50 -12.25
N LEU A 8 -23.29 -1.90 -11.30
CA LEU A 8 -24.66 -1.40 -11.20
C LEU A 8 -24.72 0.13 -11.05
N LYS A 9 -23.80 0.72 -10.29
CA LYS A 9 -23.71 2.19 -10.10
C LYS A 9 -23.43 2.95 -11.40
N GLN A 10 -23.01 2.30 -12.47
CA GLN A 10 -22.85 2.95 -13.78
C GLN A 10 -24.19 3.15 -14.52
N TYR A 11 -25.23 2.44 -14.09
CA TYR A 11 -26.56 2.50 -14.72
C TYR A 11 -27.59 3.22 -13.87
N ILE A 12 -27.36 3.33 -12.57
CA ILE A 12 -28.28 3.99 -11.64
C ILE A 12 -27.51 4.95 -10.73
N GLU A 13 -28.04 6.15 -10.56
CA GLU A 13 -27.56 7.09 -9.55
C GLU A 13 -28.17 6.70 -8.20
N THR A 14 -27.31 6.38 -7.24
CA THR A 14 -27.74 6.00 -5.90
C THR A 14 -26.65 6.27 -4.88
N ASP A 15 -27.04 6.76 -3.72
CA ASP A 15 -26.17 6.95 -2.55
C ASP A 15 -26.13 5.73 -1.63
N LEU A 16 -26.87 4.66 -1.99
CA LEU A 16 -26.87 3.43 -1.23
C LEU A 16 -25.50 2.75 -1.27
N ASP A 17 -25.12 2.15 -0.17
CA ASP A 17 -24.01 1.19 -0.13
C ASP A 17 -24.49 -0.21 -0.58
N ALA A 18 -23.55 -1.13 -0.76
CA ALA A 18 -23.84 -2.48 -1.25
C ALA A 18 -24.72 -3.28 -0.27
N GLU A 19 -24.56 -3.07 1.04
CA GLU A 19 -25.35 -3.77 2.07
C GLU A 19 -26.79 -3.27 2.09
N GLN A 20 -26.99 -1.96 1.98
CA GLN A 20 -28.33 -1.35 1.88
C GLN A 20 -29.05 -1.80 0.63
N ALA A 21 -28.35 -1.81 -0.52
CA ALA A 21 -28.92 -2.28 -1.77
C ALA A 21 -29.30 -3.76 -1.71
N ALA A 22 -28.46 -4.62 -1.14
CA ALA A 22 -28.74 -6.04 -0.97
C ALA A 22 -30.00 -6.28 -0.09
N ARG A 23 -30.16 -5.50 0.99
CA ARG A 23 -31.34 -5.57 1.85
C ARG A 23 -32.61 -5.17 1.11
N ILE A 24 -32.58 -4.04 0.41
CA ILE A 24 -33.73 -3.54 -0.36
C ILE A 24 -34.13 -4.53 -1.45
N LEU A 25 -33.17 -5.08 -2.19
CA LEU A 25 -33.45 -6.09 -3.22
C LEU A 25 -34.11 -7.33 -2.63
N THR A 26 -33.63 -7.82 -1.50
CA THR A 26 -34.23 -8.95 -0.82
C THR A 26 -35.65 -8.65 -0.35
N ASP A 27 -35.90 -7.46 0.21
CA ASP A 27 -37.22 -7.03 0.69
C ASP A 27 -38.27 -6.93 -0.41
N ILE A 28 -37.88 -6.61 -1.65
CA ILE A 28 -38.75 -6.56 -2.81
C ILE A 28 -38.88 -7.90 -3.56
N GLY A 29 -38.26 -8.98 -3.04
CA GLY A 29 -38.40 -10.33 -3.58
C GLY A 29 -37.24 -10.78 -4.48
N LEU A 30 -36.17 -9.99 -4.60
CA LEU A 30 -34.96 -10.36 -5.31
C LEU A 30 -33.89 -10.75 -4.27
N GLU A 31 -33.96 -11.96 -3.78
CA GLU A 31 -33.12 -12.47 -2.70
C GLU A 31 -31.62 -12.35 -3.03
N VAL A 32 -30.88 -11.68 -2.16
CA VAL A 32 -29.43 -11.61 -2.18
C VAL A 32 -28.88 -12.62 -1.17
N GLU A 33 -28.45 -13.77 -1.66
CA GLU A 33 -27.95 -14.88 -0.85
C GLU A 33 -26.64 -14.56 -0.14
N ALA A 34 -25.75 -13.80 -0.81
CA ALA A 34 -24.46 -13.42 -0.27
C ALA A 34 -23.97 -12.08 -0.84
N LEU A 35 -23.23 -11.35 -0.02
CA LEU A 35 -22.49 -10.16 -0.40
C LEU A 35 -21.00 -10.42 -0.16
N GLU A 36 -20.22 -10.43 -1.22
CA GLU A 36 -18.78 -10.69 -1.18
C GLU A 36 -18.00 -9.43 -1.55
N LYS A 37 -17.05 -9.03 -0.71
CA LYS A 37 -16.10 -7.98 -1.08
C LYS A 37 -14.94 -8.62 -1.84
N THR A 38 -14.75 -8.19 -3.08
CA THR A 38 -13.61 -8.62 -3.89
C THR A 38 -12.55 -7.52 -3.92
N GLU A 39 -11.32 -7.89 -3.66
CA GLU A 39 -10.17 -7.00 -3.70
C GLU A 39 -9.20 -7.52 -4.75
N SER A 40 -8.75 -6.66 -5.68
CA SER A 40 -7.72 -7.00 -6.66
C SER A 40 -6.35 -7.18 -6.00
N ILE A 41 -6.11 -6.43 -4.93
CA ILE A 41 -4.92 -6.51 -4.09
C ILE A 41 -5.41 -6.75 -2.67
N ARG A 42 -4.93 -7.80 -2.05
CA ARG A 42 -5.33 -8.16 -0.69
C ARG A 42 -5.01 -7.05 0.31
N GLY A 43 -6.01 -6.65 1.11
CA GLY A 43 -5.90 -5.55 2.07
C GLY A 43 -6.03 -4.15 1.45
N GLY A 44 -6.24 -4.05 0.12
CA GLY A 44 -6.51 -2.79 -0.59
C GLY A 44 -5.41 -1.75 -0.49
N LEU A 45 -4.18 -2.14 -0.14
CA LEU A 45 -3.03 -1.24 0.12
C LEU A 45 -3.33 -0.15 1.17
N ALA A 46 -4.15 -0.47 2.16
CA ALA A 46 -4.48 0.46 3.24
C ALA A 46 -3.22 0.89 4.02
N GLY A 47 -2.99 2.22 4.13
CA GLY A 47 -1.80 2.77 4.77
C GLY A 47 -0.54 2.80 3.90
N VAL A 48 -0.67 2.43 2.61
CA VAL A 48 0.40 2.57 1.62
C VAL A 48 0.22 3.89 0.88
N VAL A 49 1.27 4.68 0.80
CA VAL A 49 1.25 6.03 0.21
C VAL A 49 2.45 6.24 -0.70
N VAL A 50 2.39 7.25 -1.55
CA VAL A 50 3.54 7.71 -2.33
C VAL A 50 4.34 8.69 -1.47
N GLY A 51 5.64 8.45 -1.32
CA GLY A 51 6.56 9.34 -0.63
C GLY A 51 7.63 9.90 -1.57
N HIS A 52 8.14 11.08 -1.26
CA HIS A 52 9.27 11.69 -1.95
C HIS A 52 10.54 11.59 -1.09
N VAL A 53 11.56 10.93 -1.58
CA VAL A 53 12.84 10.77 -0.89
C VAL A 53 13.60 12.10 -0.92
N LEU A 54 13.71 12.76 0.21
CA LEU A 54 14.42 14.04 0.34
C LEU A 54 15.94 13.83 0.47
N THR A 55 16.34 12.87 1.29
CA THR A 55 17.75 12.53 1.51
C THR A 55 17.93 11.01 1.52
N CYS A 56 19.11 10.57 1.07
CA CYS A 56 19.52 9.18 1.10
C CYS A 56 20.99 9.11 1.48
N GLU A 57 21.29 8.59 2.66
CA GLU A 57 22.64 8.49 3.21
C GLU A 57 22.95 7.03 3.55
N LYS A 58 24.24 6.67 3.54
CA LYS A 58 24.66 5.34 3.99
C LYS A 58 24.39 5.18 5.48
N HIS A 59 23.96 3.99 5.86
CA HIS A 59 23.78 3.64 7.28
C HIS A 59 25.16 3.58 7.96
N PRO A 60 25.34 4.17 9.17
CA PRO A 60 26.64 4.24 9.85
C PRO A 60 27.22 2.87 10.20
N ASP A 61 26.37 1.87 10.47
CA ASP A 61 26.78 0.54 10.94
C ASP A 61 26.42 -0.59 9.97
N ALA A 62 26.06 -0.26 8.71
CA ALA A 62 25.68 -1.27 7.72
C ALA A 62 25.91 -0.81 6.28
N ASP A 63 26.86 -1.42 5.59
CA ASP A 63 27.26 -1.04 4.21
C ASP A 63 26.15 -1.20 3.17
N LYS A 64 25.20 -2.09 3.41
CA LYS A 64 24.08 -2.39 2.47
C LYS A 64 22.80 -1.65 2.80
N LEU A 65 22.78 -0.85 3.86
CA LEU A 65 21.60 -0.10 4.27
C LEU A 65 21.77 1.39 4.00
N HIS A 66 20.65 2.04 3.71
CA HIS A 66 20.57 3.49 3.59
C HIS A 66 19.57 4.05 4.60
N VAL A 67 19.87 5.18 5.15
CA VAL A 67 18.95 5.98 5.96
C VAL A 67 18.37 7.04 5.06
N THR A 68 17.06 7.00 4.88
CA THR A 68 16.34 7.95 4.03
C THR A 68 15.43 8.84 4.86
N THR A 69 15.26 10.06 4.40
CA THR A 69 14.23 10.98 4.89
C THR A 69 13.21 11.15 3.78
N VAL A 70 11.96 10.80 4.06
CA VAL A 70 10.89 10.74 3.07
C VAL A 70 9.77 11.67 3.47
N ASP A 71 9.33 12.52 2.55
CA ASP A 71 8.13 13.33 2.69
C ASP A 71 6.92 12.51 2.24
N LEU A 72 5.95 12.33 3.14
CA LEU A 72 4.71 11.60 2.90
C LEU A 72 3.53 12.52 2.53
N GLY A 73 3.80 13.81 2.35
CA GLY A 73 2.79 14.81 2.01
C GLY A 73 2.10 15.46 3.23
N ASP A 74 2.54 15.13 4.43
CA ASP A 74 2.04 15.71 5.70
C ASP A 74 2.89 16.89 6.21
N GLY A 75 3.94 17.24 5.47
CA GLY A 75 4.90 18.30 5.82
C GLY A 75 5.91 17.92 6.89
N THR A 76 5.88 16.67 7.39
CA THR A 76 6.84 16.17 8.38
C THR A 76 7.69 15.06 7.78
N PRO A 77 9.00 15.28 7.56
CA PRO A 77 9.87 14.25 7.02
C PRO A 77 9.95 13.01 7.92
N THR A 78 9.78 11.85 7.33
CA THR A 78 9.79 10.56 8.03
C THR A 78 11.07 9.82 7.74
N GLN A 79 11.78 9.36 8.78
CA GLN A 79 12.99 8.58 8.63
C GLN A 79 12.68 7.11 8.39
N ILE A 80 13.22 6.55 7.32
CA ILE A 80 13.05 5.15 6.95
C ILE A 80 14.40 4.55 6.57
N VAL A 81 14.72 3.39 7.12
CA VAL A 81 15.90 2.62 6.75
C VAL A 81 15.53 1.66 5.62
N CYS A 82 16.31 1.69 4.54
CA CYS A 82 16.08 0.90 3.34
C CYS A 82 17.33 0.09 2.95
N GLY A 83 17.11 -1.18 2.60
CA GLY A 83 18.17 -2.07 2.11
C GLY A 83 18.22 -2.22 0.59
N ALA A 84 17.33 -1.56 -0.14
CA ALA A 84 17.29 -1.67 -1.59
C ALA A 84 18.46 -0.91 -2.25
N PRO A 85 19.07 -1.49 -3.28
CA PRO A 85 20.22 -0.87 -3.96
C PRO A 85 19.84 0.31 -4.85
N ASN A 86 18.58 0.41 -5.21
CA ASN A 86 18.06 1.42 -6.14
C ASN A 86 17.44 2.65 -5.45
N VAL A 87 17.55 2.77 -4.13
CA VAL A 87 17.03 3.95 -3.42
C VAL A 87 17.97 5.15 -3.61
N ALA A 88 17.42 6.29 -4.00
CA ALA A 88 18.15 7.55 -4.18
C ALA A 88 17.30 8.76 -3.77
N ALA A 89 17.99 9.85 -3.42
CA ALA A 89 17.32 11.13 -3.16
C ALA A 89 16.66 11.69 -4.43
N GLY A 90 15.50 12.32 -4.27
CA GLY A 90 14.72 12.89 -5.37
C GLY A 90 13.71 11.93 -6.00
N GLU A 91 13.73 10.65 -5.64
CA GLU A 91 12.81 9.66 -6.17
C GLU A 91 11.46 9.67 -5.45
N LYS A 92 10.41 9.34 -6.21
CA LYS A 92 9.10 9.02 -5.66
C LYS A 92 8.96 7.52 -5.51
N VAL A 93 8.64 7.09 -4.32
CA VAL A 93 8.65 5.70 -3.91
C VAL A 93 7.34 5.32 -3.23
N ILE A 94 7.06 4.04 -3.16
CA ILE A 94 5.92 3.51 -2.43
C ILE A 94 6.33 3.22 -0.99
N VAL A 95 5.59 3.80 -0.05
CA VAL A 95 5.86 3.72 1.38
C VAL A 95 4.70 3.06 2.12
N ALA A 96 4.99 2.01 2.86
CA ALA A 96 4.08 1.46 3.84
C ALA A 96 4.30 2.18 5.18
N THR A 97 3.28 2.88 5.65
CA THR A 97 3.32 3.62 6.91
C THR A 97 3.15 2.69 8.12
N ILE A 98 3.48 3.19 9.30
CA ILE A 98 3.28 2.43 10.54
C ILE A 98 1.79 2.05 10.68
N ASN A 99 1.55 0.85 11.18
CA ASN A 99 0.24 0.22 11.34
C ASN A 99 -0.42 -0.29 10.05
N SER A 100 0.14 -0.04 8.87
CA SER A 100 -0.32 -0.72 7.66
C SER A 100 -0.02 -2.22 7.72
N THR A 101 -0.85 -3.02 7.06
CA THR A 101 -0.64 -4.47 6.92
C THR A 101 -0.43 -4.79 5.46
N LEU A 102 0.69 -5.43 5.14
CA LEU A 102 1.04 -5.88 3.80
C LEU A 102 0.81 -7.38 3.66
N TYR A 103 0.46 -7.79 2.45
CA TYR A 103 0.26 -9.18 2.08
C TYR A 103 1.17 -9.52 0.91
N PRO A 104 2.42 -9.95 1.16
CA PRO A 104 3.38 -10.27 0.13
C PRO A 104 2.92 -11.38 -0.80
N THR A 105 3.40 -11.36 -2.03
CA THR A 105 3.09 -12.38 -3.03
C THR A 105 3.54 -13.76 -2.54
N GLY A 106 2.60 -14.71 -2.53
CA GLY A 106 2.85 -16.09 -2.09
C GLY A 106 2.71 -16.31 -0.59
N GLU A 107 2.52 -15.29 0.22
CA GLU A 107 2.28 -15.42 1.66
C GLU A 107 0.79 -15.42 1.99
N GLN A 108 0.39 -16.32 2.91
CA GLN A 108 -1.01 -16.39 3.36
C GLN A 108 -1.30 -15.39 4.49
N ASN A 109 -0.29 -15.06 5.27
CA ASN A 109 -0.43 -14.15 6.41
C ASN A 109 0.12 -12.77 6.05
N GLY A 110 -0.66 -11.73 6.38
CA GLY A 110 -0.17 -10.36 6.32
C GLY A 110 0.83 -10.06 7.43
N PHE A 111 1.75 -9.14 7.18
CA PHE A 111 2.58 -8.62 8.23
C PHE A 111 2.32 -7.13 8.47
N LYS A 112 2.34 -6.73 9.73
CA LYS A 112 2.06 -5.36 10.13
C LYS A 112 3.35 -4.57 10.24
N ILE A 113 3.38 -3.40 9.58
CA ILE A 113 4.48 -2.45 9.67
C ILE A 113 4.47 -1.80 11.06
N LYS A 114 5.58 -1.91 11.76
CA LYS A 114 5.77 -1.34 13.09
C LYS A 114 6.99 -0.42 13.09
N LYS A 115 6.98 0.54 13.99
CA LYS A 115 8.20 1.27 14.32
C LYS A 115 9.31 0.28 14.71
N SER A 116 10.42 0.34 14.04
CA SER A 116 11.55 -0.56 14.28
C SER A 116 12.85 0.24 14.46
N LYS A 117 13.84 -0.40 15.09
CA LYS A 117 15.18 0.13 15.20
C LYS A 117 16.14 -0.82 14.52
N ILE A 118 16.70 -0.39 13.41
CA ILE A 118 17.60 -1.20 12.58
C ILE A 118 19.03 -0.75 12.83
N ARG A 119 19.82 -1.60 13.48
CA ARG A 119 21.21 -1.31 13.88
C ARG A 119 21.39 0.07 14.51
N GLY A 120 20.51 0.42 15.45
CA GLY A 120 20.57 1.68 16.17
C GLY A 120 19.82 2.86 15.54
N VAL A 121 19.40 2.77 14.28
CA VAL A 121 18.64 3.82 13.58
C VAL A 121 17.17 3.49 13.52
N GLU A 122 16.32 4.45 13.89
CA GLU A 122 14.86 4.29 13.84
C GLU A 122 14.35 4.28 12.41
N SER A 123 13.41 3.36 12.14
CA SER A 123 12.66 3.32 10.88
C SER A 123 11.17 3.42 11.19
N LEU A 124 10.54 4.42 10.61
CA LEU A 124 9.13 4.77 10.82
C LEU A 124 8.23 4.39 9.64
N GLY A 125 8.57 3.31 8.96
CA GLY A 125 7.88 2.79 7.80
C GLY A 125 8.77 1.86 7.01
N MET A 126 8.31 1.48 5.82
CA MET A 126 9.04 0.62 4.89
C MET A 126 8.87 1.13 3.46
N LEU A 127 9.96 1.22 2.71
CA LEU A 127 9.93 1.38 1.25
C LEU A 127 9.70 0.02 0.61
N CYS A 128 8.73 -0.08 -0.28
CA CYS A 128 8.19 -1.36 -0.72
C CYS A 128 8.64 -1.76 -2.13
N ALA A 129 8.93 -3.05 -2.30
CA ALA A 129 9.05 -3.72 -3.59
C ALA A 129 7.67 -4.24 -4.08
N GLU A 130 7.59 -4.71 -5.30
CA GLU A 130 6.35 -5.21 -5.90
C GLU A 130 5.80 -6.44 -5.17
N ASP A 131 6.67 -7.39 -4.83
CA ASP A 131 6.30 -8.63 -4.15
C ASP A 131 5.83 -8.38 -2.71
N GLU A 132 6.39 -7.38 -2.02
CA GLU A 132 5.98 -6.99 -0.67
C GLU A 132 4.57 -6.40 -0.62
N LEU A 133 4.12 -5.76 -1.71
CA LEU A 133 2.77 -5.22 -1.86
C LEU A 133 1.76 -6.24 -2.40
N GLY A 134 2.21 -7.40 -2.86
CA GLY A 134 1.37 -8.40 -3.52
C GLY A 134 0.86 -7.98 -4.91
N ILE A 135 1.56 -7.07 -5.59
CA ILE A 135 1.20 -6.59 -6.94
C ILE A 135 2.08 -7.13 -8.05
N GLY A 136 3.19 -7.77 -7.69
CA GLY A 136 4.13 -8.37 -8.63
C GLY A 136 4.98 -9.44 -7.98
N ALA A 137 6.02 -9.88 -8.68
CA ALA A 137 6.94 -10.92 -8.22
C ALA A 137 8.39 -10.43 -8.05
N SER A 138 8.68 -9.19 -8.46
CA SER A 138 10.04 -8.64 -8.39
C SER A 138 10.41 -8.20 -6.98
N HIS A 139 11.60 -8.62 -6.55
CA HIS A 139 12.24 -8.19 -5.29
C HIS A 139 13.62 -7.55 -5.55
N ASP A 140 13.88 -7.13 -6.78
CA ASP A 140 15.18 -6.60 -7.18
C ASP A 140 15.46 -5.19 -6.63
N GLY A 141 14.44 -4.52 -6.12
CA GLY A 141 14.50 -3.22 -5.52
C GLY A 141 13.13 -2.66 -5.20
N ILE A 142 13.09 -1.46 -4.60
CA ILE A 142 11.85 -0.75 -4.31
C ILE A 142 11.21 -0.20 -5.60
N ILE A 143 9.90 0.02 -5.55
CA ILE A 143 9.18 0.67 -6.64
C ILE A 143 9.51 2.15 -6.65
N CYS A 144 10.13 2.61 -7.76
CA CYS A 144 10.36 4.01 -8.05
C CYS A 144 9.38 4.47 -9.13
N LEU A 145 8.60 5.49 -8.83
CA LEU A 145 7.64 6.06 -9.77
C LEU A 145 8.34 7.11 -10.66
N LEU A 146 8.47 6.79 -11.94
CA LEU A 146 8.96 7.76 -12.91
C LEU A 146 7.87 8.81 -13.15
N TYR A 147 8.20 10.07 -12.88
CA TYR A 147 7.34 11.17 -13.24
C TYR A 147 7.53 11.49 -14.72
N THR A 148 6.49 11.25 -15.50
CA THR A 148 6.29 12.04 -16.72
C THR A 148 5.54 13.29 -16.28
N SER A 149 6.26 14.40 -16.13
CA SER A 149 5.64 15.71 -16.02
C SER A 149 5.10 16.09 -17.38
N GLU A 150 3.82 16.11 -17.56
CA GLU A 150 3.13 17.02 -18.49
C GLU A 150 2.26 17.94 -17.67
#